data_ff38c0f26213212f15914f46dbf1fb5d
#
_entry.id   ff38c0f26213212f15914f46dbf1fb5d
#
_cell.length_a   1.000
_cell.length_b   1.000
_cell.length_c   1.000
_cell.angle_alpha   90.00
_cell.angle_beta   90.00
_cell.angle_gamma   90.00
#
_symmetry.space_group_name_H-M   'P 1'
#
loop_
_entity.id
_entity.type
_entity.pdbx_description
1 polymer ?
#
loop_
_entity_poly.entity_id
_entity_poly.type
_entity_poly.pdbx_seq_one_letter_code
_entity_poly.pdbx_strand_id
1 'polypeptide(L)' 'MIEEGKPIFVQIAEQIENDIIEGVYPPETQVPSTNEFAAFYRINPATAGKGVNVLVDDGILYKKRGIGMFVSDGAR' A
#
# COMPACT_ATOMS: atom_id res chain seq x y z
N MET A 1 2.00 -10.11 13.17
CA MET A 1 1.94 -8.94 12.34
C MET A 1 1.37 -7.69 13.02
N ILE A 2 0.31 -7.82 13.78
CA ILE A 2 -0.28 -6.66 14.44
C ILE A 2 0.51 -6.30 15.67
N GLU A 3 0.98 -5.08 15.71
CA GLU A 3 1.76 -4.55 16.81
C GLU A 3 0.87 -3.71 17.71
N GLU A 4 0.93 -3.98 19.02
CA GLU A 4 0.14 -3.23 19.97
C GLU A 4 0.63 -1.79 20.04
N GLY A 5 -0.28 -0.84 20.09
CA GLY A 5 0.08 0.57 20.19
C GLY A 5 0.30 1.28 18.88
N LYS A 6 0.29 0.54 17.76
CA LYS A 6 0.45 1.14 16.44
C LYS A 6 -0.84 0.94 15.65
N PRO A 7 -1.39 2.00 15.05
CA PRO A 7 -2.62 1.85 14.27
C PRO A 7 -2.44 0.85 13.15
N ILE A 8 -3.50 0.09 12.85
CA ILE A 8 -3.42 -0.94 11.83
C ILE A 8 -3.07 -0.36 10.46
N PHE A 9 -3.63 0.80 10.10
CA PHE A 9 -3.36 1.38 8.79
C PHE A 9 -1.88 1.75 8.63
N VAL A 10 -1.21 2.13 9.72
CA VAL A 10 0.22 2.41 9.67
C VAL A 10 1.00 1.12 9.43
N GLN A 11 0.62 0.04 10.09
CA GLN A 11 1.28 -1.25 9.91
C GLN A 11 1.12 -1.76 8.49
N ILE A 12 -0.08 -1.56 7.90
CA ILE A 12 -0.32 -1.97 6.52
C ILE A 12 0.54 -1.15 5.56
N ALA A 13 0.63 0.15 5.77
CA ALA A 13 1.47 1.01 4.94
C ALA A 13 2.93 0.55 5.00
N GLU A 14 3.42 0.26 6.21
CA GLU A 14 4.80 -0.20 6.39
C GLU A 14 5.03 -1.54 5.71
N GLN A 15 4.06 -2.45 5.78
CA GLN A 15 4.20 -3.75 5.14
C GLN A 15 4.27 -3.62 3.62
N ILE A 16 3.40 -2.80 3.04
CA ILE A 16 3.40 -2.59 1.60
C ILE A 16 4.71 -1.92 1.17
N GLU A 17 5.15 -0.92 1.92
CA GLU A 17 6.41 -0.24 1.62
C GLU A 17 7.57 -1.23 1.68
N ASN A 18 7.58 -2.09 2.67
CA ASN A 18 8.62 -3.10 2.79
C ASN A 18 8.62 -4.05 1.59
N ASP A 19 7.43 -4.45 1.14
CA ASP A 19 7.32 -5.32 -0.03
C ASP A 19 7.86 -4.64 -1.28
N ILE A 20 7.66 -3.32 -1.40
CA ILE A 20 8.22 -2.55 -2.51
C ILE A 20 9.74 -2.55 -2.43
N ILE A 21 10.28 -2.31 -1.24
CA ILE A 21 11.73 -2.28 -1.04
C ILE A 21 12.34 -3.64 -1.36
N GLU A 22 11.64 -4.72 -1.00
CA GLU A 22 12.13 -6.08 -1.22
C GLU A 22 11.93 -6.56 -2.66
N GLY A 23 11.27 -5.77 -3.49
CA GLY A 23 11.09 -6.13 -4.89
C GLY A 23 9.87 -6.97 -5.18
N VAL A 24 8.98 -7.16 -4.21
CA VAL A 24 7.72 -7.86 -4.45
C VAL A 24 6.88 -7.07 -5.45
N TYR A 25 6.92 -5.75 -5.34
CA TYR A 25 6.27 -4.86 -6.29
C TYR A 25 7.34 -3.97 -6.92
N PRO A 26 7.84 -4.32 -8.11
CA PRO A 26 8.88 -3.50 -8.77
C PRO A 26 8.34 -2.13 -9.20
N PRO A 27 9.25 -1.18 -9.45
CA PRO A 27 8.83 0.15 -9.92
C PRO A 27 7.96 0.07 -11.17
N GLU A 28 6.98 0.95 -11.26
CA GLU A 28 6.06 1.10 -12.38
C GLU A 28 5.13 -0.08 -12.60
N THR A 29 5.07 -1.03 -11.65
CA THR A 29 4.12 -2.13 -11.75
C THR A 29 2.86 -1.80 -10.97
N GLN A 30 1.75 -2.38 -11.41
CA GLN A 30 0.48 -2.19 -10.74
C GLN A 30 0.43 -3.02 -9.46
N VAL A 31 -0.04 -2.40 -8.37
CA VAL A 31 -0.24 -3.09 -7.12
C VAL A 31 -1.71 -3.44 -6.95
N PRO A 32 -2.04 -4.35 -6.03
CA PRO A 32 -3.45 -4.66 -5.76
C PRO A 32 -4.26 -3.42 -5.43
N SER A 33 -5.55 -3.46 -5.73
CA SER A 33 -6.45 -2.37 -5.37
C SER A 33 -6.62 -2.32 -3.84
N THR A 34 -7.18 -1.21 -3.36
CA THR A 34 -7.48 -1.07 -1.94
C THR A 34 -8.34 -2.22 -1.43
N ASN A 35 -9.36 -2.59 -2.20
CA ASN A 35 -10.23 -3.70 -1.80
C ASN A 35 -9.49 -5.03 -1.79
N GLU A 36 -8.58 -5.23 -2.73
CA GLU A 36 -7.78 -6.43 -2.76
C GLU A 36 -6.83 -6.50 -1.57
N PHE A 37 -6.21 -5.38 -1.22
CA PHE A 37 -5.38 -5.31 -0.03
C PHE A 37 -6.20 -5.60 1.23
N ALA A 38 -7.42 -5.04 1.30
CA ALA A 38 -8.28 -5.28 2.46
C ALA A 38 -8.59 -6.77 2.61
N ALA A 39 -8.89 -7.44 1.51
CA ALA A 39 -9.16 -8.88 1.55
C ALA A 39 -7.92 -9.67 1.93
N PHE A 40 -6.77 -9.30 1.37
CA PHE A 40 -5.53 -10.00 1.63
C PHE A 40 -5.12 -9.91 3.11
N TYR A 41 -5.21 -8.71 3.67
CA TYR A 41 -4.83 -8.50 5.07
C TYR A 41 -5.98 -8.75 6.03
N ARG A 42 -7.18 -9.03 5.52
CA ARG A 42 -8.38 -9.29 6.32
C ARG A 42 -8.71 -8.12 7.23
N ILE A 43 -8.76 -6.95 6.66
CA ILE A 43 -9.10 -5.72 7.38
C ILE A 43 -10.20 -4.97 6.64
N ASN A 44 -10.74 -3.98 7.31
CA ASN A 44 -11.77 -3.12 6.75
C ASN A 44 -11.21 -2.34 5.56
N PRO A 45 -11.96 -2.25 4.44
CA PRO A 45 -11.49 -1.48 3.29
C PRO A 45 -11.15 -0.03 3.60
N ALA A 46 -11.87 0.60 4.53
CA ALA A 46 -11.55 1.98 4.92
C ALA A 46 -10.17 2.07 5.57
N THR A 47 -9.82 1.06 6.38
CA THR A 47 -8.51 1.01 7.01
C THR A 47 -7.42 0.76 5.98
N ALA A 48 -7.69 -0.15 5.05
CA ALA A 48 -6.74 -0.41 3.96
C ALA A 48 -6.53 0.87 3.14
N GLY A 49 -7.61 1.61 2.87
CA GLY A 49 -7.52 2.85 2.12
C GLY A 49 -6.66 3.90 2.82
N LYS A 50 -6.77 3.98 4.13
CA LYS A 50 -5.92 4.90 4.90
C LYS A 50 -4.45 4.55 4.75
N GLY A 51 -4.12 3.26 4.84
CA GLY A 51 -2.74 2.82 4.68
C GLY A 51 -2.21 3.11 3.29
N VAL A 52 -3.00 2.80 2.27
CA VAL A 52 -2.62 3.08 0.89
C VAL A 52 -2.42 4.57 0.67
N ASN A 53 -3.30 5.40 1.24
CA ASN A 53 -3.20 6.85 1.06
C ASN A 53 -1.92 7.42 1.69
N VAL A 54 -1.43 6.84 2.78
CA VAL A 54 -0.14 7.23 3.34
C VAL A 54 0.95 7.09 2.28
N LEU A 55 0.95 5.97 1.56
CA LEU A 55 1.97 5.71 0.55
C LEU A 55 1.82 6.62 -0.67
N VAL A 56 0.58 6.94 -1.04
CA VAL A 56 0.33 7.88 -2.13
C VAL A 56 0.82 9.27 -1.74
N ASP A 57 0.51 9.70 -0.52
CA ASP A 57 0.93 11.01 -0.03
C ASP A 57 2.46 11.10 0.05
N ASP A 58 3.12 10.00 0.36
CA ASP A 58 4.58 9.96 0.45
C ASP A 58 5.26 9.82 -0.92
N GLY A 59 4.47 9.70 -1.99
CA GLY A 59 5.02 9.57 -3.32
C GLY A 59 5.55 8.17 -3.66
N ILE A 60 5.26 7.18 -2.82
CA ILE A 60 5.69 5.80 -3.04
C ILE A 60 4.79 5.10 -4.05
N LEU A 61 3.49 5.39 -3.97
CA LEU A 61 2.51 4.91 -4.95
C LEU A 61 1.87 6.09 -5.66
N TYR A 62 1.37 5.85 -6.87
CA TYR A 62 0.58 6.87 -7.55
C TYR A 62 -0.61 6.21 -8.21
N LYS A 63 -1.67 6.99 -8.41
CA LYS A 63 -2.92 6.49 -8.96
C LYS A 63 -3.05 6.90 -10.42
N LYS A 64 -3.50 5.94 -11.25
CA LYS A 64 -3.90 6.22 -12.62
C LYS A 64 -5.40 6.06 -12.70
N ARG A 65 -6.08 7.15 -12.99
CA ARG A 65 -7.53 7.17 -12.98
C ARG A 65 -8.10 6.11 -13.90
N GLY A 66 -9.02 5.29 -13.37
CA GLY A 66 -9.67 4.25 -14.13
C GLY A 66 -8.84 3.01 -14.40
N ILE A 67 -7.58 2.99 -13.93
CA ILE A 67 -6.69 1.86 -14.16
C ILE A 67 -6.26 1.21 -12.85
N GLY A 68 -5.79 2.00 -11.88
CA GLY A 68 -5.35 1.46 -10.60
C GLY A 68 -4.19 2.24 -10.02
N MET A 69 -3.46 1.57 -9.13
CA MET A 69 -2.32 2.17 -8.44
C MET A 69 -1.03 1.48 -8.86
N PHE A 70 0.04 2.26 -8.92
CA PHE A 70 1.32 1.79 -9.41
C PHE A 70 2.44 2.24 -8.47
N VAL A 71 3.53 1.47 -8.47
CA VAL A 71 4.71 1.85 -7.72
C VAL A 71 5.42 2.97 -8.47
N SER A 72 5.75 4.04 -7.76
CA SER A 72 6.47 5.17 -8.35
C SER A 72 7.89 4.75 -8.71
N ASP A 73 8.40 5.31 -9.80
CA ASP A 73 9.80 5.09 -10.17
C ASP A 73 10.66 5.81 -9.13
N GLY A 74 11.64 5.09 -8.59
CA GLY A 74 12.48 5.67 -7.54
C GLY A 74 11.84 5.71 -6.17
N ALA A 75 10.82 4.89 -5.93
CA ALA A 75 10.06 4.91 -4.68
C ALA A 75 10.81 4.37 -3.47
N ARG A 76 12.03 4.01 -3.58
CA ARG A 76 12.78 3.48 -2.43
C ARG A 76 13.56 4.56 -1.70
#